data_0f444af108a1f1c00d4dec4563ae2a49
#
_entry.id   0f444af108a1f1c00d4dec4563ae2a49
#
_cell.length_a   1.000
_cell.length_b   1.000
_cell.length_c   1.000
_cell.angle_alpha   90.00
_cell.angle_beta   90.00
_cell.angle_gamma   90.00
#
_symmetry.space_group_name_H-M   'P 1'
#
loop_
_entity.id
_entity.type
_entity.pdbx_description
1 polymer ?
#
loop_
_entity_poly.entity_id
_entity_poly.type
_entity_poly.pdbx_seq_one_letter_code
_entity_poly.pdbx_strand_id
1 'polypeptide(L)'
;VSARSMQQVTTSCYPEPLNTRPIMNILTDMNVLYDAYLASMKGSAWKEEPQRFEMNFLSELTRLSRELEDRTYKTSESATFIFRERGKELLIHGGRMRDRVVRHVLCDEVLTPRLKPYLIHNNGASQKGKGISFARENFEKDLHNYWLEHRNNDGYVGFVDLSKFYDNMQHDKIIESVCPKIPEDAAWLMREILKIFEVDVSYMTDEEYANCMATKFDSIKYHMEILEELRTGKRFMRKSVDIGDQVSQDLGVYFPTPIDNYAKIVRGCKRYGRYMDDIYIIGETKEEVRSVIDGISKQADNLGLFINERKTHIAKLSDTFRYLQIRYTLTDTGRVIRRIAQKNITRERRKLKAYRHLVDIGRMTDENVEECFRSWLGMQQKYMSNIQIINMIKLYKELFGGEITWKTNSRLSYLTAQCSKTSG
;
A
#
# COMPACT_ATOMS: atom_id res chain seq x y z
N VAL A 1 35.59 42.33 -48.35
CA VAL A 1 35.70 42.25 -46.87
C VAL A 1 34.56 41.35 -46.42
N SER A 2 34.95 40.13 -46.05
CA SER A 2 34.02 39.01 -45.72
C SER A 2 33.60 39.11 -44.26
N ALA A 3 32.28 39.10 -44.01
CA ALA A 3 31.74 38.92 -42.70
C ALA A 3 31.46 37.42 -42.47
N ARG A 4 32.28 36.78 -41.63
CA ARG A 4 32.03 35.42 -41.12
C ARG A 4 30.96 35.47 -40.05
N SER A 5 29.84 34.79 -40.29
CA SER A 5 28.81 34.53 -39.32
C SER A 5 29.31 33.54 -38.25
N MET A 6 29.41 34.00 -37.02
CA MET A 6 29.53 33.12 -35.84
C MET A 6 28.17 32.47 -35.59
N GLN A 7 28.10 31.20 -35.87
CA GLN A 7 27.02 30.35 -35.33
C GLN A 7 27.31 30.16 -33.83
N GLN A 8 26.48 30.79 -33.00
CA GLN A 8 26.41 30.47 -31.57
C GLN A 8 25.78 29.08 -31.41
N VAL A 9 26.61 28.12 -31.01
CA VAL A 9 26.11 26.82 -30.50
C VAL A 9 25.60 27.08 -29.08
N THR A 10 24.33 27.36 -28.95
CA THR A 10 23.63 27.33 -27.66
C THR A 10 23.36 25.88 -27.30
N THR A 11 24.28 25.22 -26.61
CA THR A 11 23.98 23.98 -25.88
C THR A 11 23.01 24.34 -24.76
N SER A 12 21.74 23.99 -24.97
CA SER A 12 20.72 24.04 -23.93
C SER A 12 21.09 23.09 -22.81
N CYS A 13 21.43 23.61 -21.63
CA CYS A 13 21.71 22.85 -20.40
C CYS A 13 20.43 22.40 -19.66
N TYR A 14 19.30 22.32 -20.34
CA TYR A 14 18.11 21.72 -19.74
C TYR A 14 18.12 20.22 -20.04
N PRO A 15 18.02 19.36 -19.01
CA PRO A 15 17.86 17.92 -19.26
C PRO A 15 16.61 17.73 -20.12
N GLU A 16 16.75 16.99 -21.21
CA GLU A 16 15.61 16.58 -22.03
C GLU A 16 14.52 15.95 -21.14
N PRO A 17 13.23 16.21 -21.39
CA PRO A 17 12.19 15.58 -20.63
C PRO A 17 12.32 14.05 -20.78
N LEU A 18 12.34 13.33 -19.63
CA LEU A 18 12.52 11.88 -19.50
C LEU A 18 11.68 11.05 -20.51
N ASN A 19 10.59 11.61 -21.02
CA ASN A 19 9.69 10.97 -22.00
C ASN A 19 10.27 10.82 -23.43
N THR A 20 11.41 11.39 -23.76
CA THR A 20 12.01 11.32 -25.11
C THR A 20 13.20 10.36 -25.18
N ARG A 21 13.76 9.94 -24.06
CA ARG A 21 14.87 8.98 -24.01
C ARG A 21 14.36 7.54 -24.21
N PRO A 22 15.11 6.69 -24.96
CA PRO A 22 14.85 5.25 -24.96
C PRO A 22 14.83 4.72 -23.51
N ILE A 23 13.88 3.88 -23.18
CA ILE A 23 13.71 3.39 -21.80
C ILE A 23 14.94 2.64 -21.31
N MET A 24 15.59 1.87 -22.17
CA MET A 24 16.83 1.16 -21.81
C MET A 24 17.88 2.17 -21.29
N ASN A 25 18.03 3.31 -21.93
CA ASN A 25 18.98 4.35 -21.48
C ASN A 25 18.61 4.93 -20.09
N ILE A 26 17.34 4.89 -19.70
CA ILE A 26 16.90 5.29 -18.36
C ILE A 26 17.19 4.17 -17.35
N LEU A 27 16.85 2.94 -17.70
CA LEU A 27 17.05 1.76 -16.84
C LEU A 27 18.54 1.51 -16.52
N THR A 28 19.44 1.90 -17.43
CA THR A 28 20.89 1.70 -17.33
C THR A 28 21.67 2.95 -16.88
N ASP A 29 21.00 4.11 -16.76
CA ASP A 29 21.63 5.37 -16.34
C ASP A 29 22.16 5.27 -14.91
N MET A 30 23.46 5.49 -14.73
CA MET A 30 24.13 5.38 -13.44
C MET A 30 23.60 6.36 -12.39
N ASN A 31 23.13 7.55 -12.79
CA ASN A 31 22.52 8.49 -11.85
C ASN A 31 21.15 8.00 -11.38
N VAL A 32 20.34 7.46 -12.29
CA VAL A 32 19.03 6.86 -11.96
C VAL A 32 19.21 5.66 -11.02
N LEU A 33 20.17 4.77 -11.33
CA LEU A 33 20.50 3.63 -10.47
C LEU A 33 21.01 4.08 -9.10
N TYR A 34 21.79 5.15 -9.03
CA TYR A 34 22.29 5.71 -7.78
C TYR A 34 21.18 6.33 -6.92
N ASP A 35 20.26 7.08 -7.53
CA ASP A 35 19.11 7.64 -6.82
C ASP A 35 18.18 6.53 -6.30
N ALA A 36 17.96 5.49 -7.08
CA ALA A 36 17.23 4.29 -6.67
C ALA A 36 17.93 3.53 -5.53
N TYR A 37 19.27 3.45 -5.55
CA TYR A 37 20.06 2.93 -4.44
C TYR A 37 19.83 3.74 -3.16
N LEU A 38 19.95 5.07 -3.21
CA LEU A 38 19.69 5.93 -2.05
C LEU A 38 18.25 5.78 -1.52
N ALA A 39 17.27 5.67 -2.42
CA ALA A 39 15.89 5.40 -2.03
C ALA A 39 15.74 4.04 -1.32
N SER A 40 16.40 3.01 -1.81
CA SER A 40 16.40 1.65 -1.25
C SER A 40 17.08 1.56 0.12
N MET A 41 18.05 2.44 0.41
CA MET A 41 18.74 2.50 1.70
C MET A 41 17.86 3.07 2.82
N LYS A 42 16.86 3.91 2.50
CA LYS A 42 16.01 4.56 3.50
C LYS A 42 15.33 3.54 4.43
N GLY A 43 15.56 3.69 5.74
CA GLY A 43 14.99 2.83 6.78
C GLY A 43 15.60 1.43 6.87
N SER A 44 16.59 1.09 6.05
CA SER A 44 17.26 -0.22 6.06
C SER A 44 18.78 -0.16 6.15
N ALA A 45 19.39 1.03 6.15
CA ALA A 45 20.84 1.23 6.17
C ALA A 45 21.58 0.57 7.36
N TRP A 46 20.85 0.32 8.46
CA TRP A 46 21.40 -0.34 9.65
C TRP A 46 21.50 -1.88 9.51
N LYS A 47 20.92 -2.47 8.46
CA LYS A 47 20.93 -3.93 8.24
C LYS A 47 22.21 -4.35 7.53
N GLU A 48 22.67 -5.57 7.82
CA GLU A 48 23.92 -6.11 7.29
C GLU A 48 23.97 -6.16 5.75
N GLU A 49 22.92 -6.62 5.10
CA GLU A 49 22.89 -6.79 3.64
C GLU A 49 22.99 -5.42 2.90
N PRO A 50 22.21 -4.38 3.24
CA PRO A 50 22.43 -3.03 2.71
C PRO A 50 23.84 -2.48 2.96
N GLN A 51 24.39 -2.68 4.14
CA GLN A 51 25.78 -2.22 4.45
C GLN A 51 26.81 -2.97 3.59
N ARG A 52 26.64 -4.26 3.38
CA ARG A 52 27.53 -5.04 2.50
C ARG A 52 27.45 -4.56 1.04
N PHE A 53 26.26 -4.22 0.56
CA PHE A 53 26.08 -3.61 -0.76
C PHE A 53 26.75 -2.22 -0.85
N GLU A 54 26.61 -1.40 0.18
CA GLU A 54 27.21 -0.07 0.28
C GLU A 54 28.74 -0.09 0.14
N MET A 55 29.42 -1.08 0.69
CA MET A 55 30.87 -1.22 0.60
C MET A 55 31.37 -1.34 -0.86
N ASN A 56 30.54 -1.81 -1.78
CA ASN A 56 30.87 -2.05 -3.19
C ASN A 56 29.85 -1.44 -4.16
N PHE A 57 29.07 -0.45 -3.72
CA PHE A 57 27.89 0.02 -4.45
C PHE A 57 28.19 0.41 -5.90
N LEU A 58 29.31 1.09 -6.15
CA LEU A 58 29.67 1.54 -7.49
C LEU A 58 29.90 0.37 -8.45
N SER A 59 30.61 -0.67 -8.01
CA SER A 59 30.82 -1.89 -8.76
C SER A 59 29.50 -2.66 -8.98
N GLU A 60 28.66 -2.73 -7.96
CA GLU A 60 27.35 -3.38 -8.02
C GLU A 60 26.40 -2.64 -8.99
N LEU A 61 26.35 -1.30 -8.95
CA LEU A 61 25.54 -0.51 -9.88
C LEU A 61 26.04 -0.63 -11.32
N THR A 62 27.36 -0.63 -11.52
CA THR A 62 27.96 -0.82 -12.85
C THR A 62 27.61 -2.21 -13.41
N ARG A 63 27.64 -3.24 -12.56
CA ARG A 63 27.23 -4.60 -12.96
C ARG A 63 25.75 -4.64 -13.31
N LEU A 64 24.88 -4.04 -12.49
CA LEU A 64 23.46 -3.95 -12.76
C LEU A 64 23.16 -3.23 -14.07
N SER A 65 23.81 -2.10 -14.34
CA SER A 65 23.68 -1.36 -15.61
C SER A 65 23.94 -2.25 -16.80
N ARG A 66 25.06 -3.02 -16.81
CA ARG A 66 25.40 -3.95 -17.88
C ARG A 66 24.41 -5.10 -18.00
N GLU A 67 24.03 -5.73 -16.87
CA GLU A 67 23.06 -6.82 -16.88
C GLU A 67 21.69 -6.37 -17.44
N LEU A 68 21.28 -5.13 -17.19
CA LEU A 68 20.06 -4.57 -17.75
C LEU A 68 20.21 -4.28 -19.25
N GLU A 69 21.32 -3.69 -19.67
CA GLU A 69 21.65 -3.39 -21.07
C GLU A 69 21.67 -4.66 -21.92
N ASP A 70 22.36 -5.69 -21.43
CA ASP A 70 22.49 -7.00 -22.11
C ASP A 70 21.24 -7.88 -21.96
N ARG A 71 20.23 -7.44 -21.21
CA ARG A 71 19.02 -8.21 -20.85
C ARG A 71 19.35 -9.57 -20.17
N THR A 72 20.44 -9.61 -19.43
CA THR A 72 20.88 -10.80 -18.68
C THR A 72 20.51 -10.73 -17.20
N TYR A 73 19.94 -9.61 -16.76
CA TYR A 73 19.47 -9.44 -15.39
C TYR A 73 18.50 -10.55 -15.00
N LYS A 74 18.75 -11.16 -13.84
CA LYS A 74 17.85 -12.10 -13.17
C LYS A 74 17.69 -11.66 -11.72
N THR A 75 16.48 -11.77 -11.21
CA THR A 75 16.20 -11.53 -9.79
C THR A 75 16.95 -12.56 -8.94
N SER A 76 17.54 -12.11 -7.84
CA SER A 76 18.22 -12.98 -6.89
C SER A 76 17.20 -13.75 -6.06
N GLU A 77 17.61 -14.90 -5.54
CA GLU A 77 16.82 -15.59 -4.51
C GLU A 77 16.56 -14.67 -3.32
N SER A 78 15.31 -14.61 -2.90
CA SER A 78 14.88 -13.81 -1.75
C SER A 78 14.76 -14.66 -0.50
N ALA A 79 15.10 -14.09 0.64
CA ALA A 79 14.80 -14.70 1.93
C ALA A 79 13.29 -14.64 2.19
N THR A 80 12.64 -15.79 2.27
CA THR A 80 11.21 -15.89 2.56
C THR A 80 10.99 -16.08 4.05
N PHE A 81 10.13 -15.26 4.66
CA PHE A 81 9.79 -15.39 6.07
C PHE A 81 8.33 -15.01 6.32
N ILE A 82 7.76 -15.57 7.40
CA ILE A 82 6.40 -15.25 7.82
C ILE A 82 6.43 -14.13 8.84
N PHE A 83 5.75 -13.05 8.49
CA PHE A 83 5.53 -11.92 9.38
C PHE A 83 4.11 -12.00 9.99
N ARG A 84 4.03 -11.93 11.33
CA ARG A 84 2.75 -11.96 12.04
C ARG A 84 2.33 -10.56 12.43
N GLU A 85 1.30 -10.05 11.79
CA GLU A 85 0.71 -8.75 12.12
C GLU A 85 -0.78 -8.89 12.47
N ARG A 86 -1.14 -8.44 13.68
CA ARG A 86 -2.55 -8.37 14.14
C ARG A 86 -3.30 -9.70 14.04
N GLY A 87 -2.60 -10.82 14.30
CA GLY A 87 -3.15 -12.17 14.21
C GLY A 87 -3.33 -12.69 12.78
N LYS A 88 -2.77 -12.01 11.79
CA LYS A 88 -2.63 -12.49 10.43
C LYS A 88 -1.18 -12.86 10.16
N GLU A 89 -0.99 -13.93 9.47
CA GLU A 89 0.29 -14.33 8.91
C GLU A 89 0.40 -13.76 7.49
N LEU A 90 1.54 -13.16 7.18
CA LEU A 90 1.86 -12.59 5.89
C LEU A 90 3.18 -13.22 5.42
N LEU A 91 3.20 -13.73 4.21
CA LEU A 91 4.42 -14.19 3.57
C LEU A 91 5.14 -12.97 3.00
N ILE A 92 6.39 -12.80 3.40
CA ILE A 92 7.23 -11.69 2.96
C ILE A 92 8.45 -12.26 2.25
N HIS A 93 8.73 -11.79 1.05
CA HIS A 93 9.98 -12.05 0.36
C HIS A 93 10.92 -10.85 0.53
N GLY A 94 12.01 -11.05 1.28
CA GLY A 94 13.03 -10.03 1.50
C GLY A 94 13.94 -9.91 0.29
N GLY A 95 13.64 -9.02 -0.65
CA GLY A 95 14.49 -8.79 -1.82
C GLY A 95 15.88 -8.26 -1.45
N ARG A 96 16.93 -8.75 -2.12
CA ARG A 96 18.30 -8.26 -1.98
C ARG A 96 18.40 -6.80 -2.42
N MET A 97 19.42 -6.10 -1.94
CA MET A 97 19.59 -4.67 -2.20
C MET A 97 19.69 -4.37 -3.70
N ARG A 98 20.42 -5.20 -4.46
CA ARG A 98 20.52 -5.08 -5.92
C ARG A 98 19.15 -5.13 -6.62
N ASP A 99 18.26 -6.02 -6.19
CA ASP A 99 16.95 -6.19 -6.78
C ASP A 99 16.00 -5.05 -6.35
N ARG A 100 16.16 -4.53 -5.14
CA ARG A 100 15.42 -3.34 -4.68
C ARG A 100 15.77 -2.12 -5.52
N VAL A 101 17.04 -1.92 -5.88
CA VAL A 101 17.48 -0.84 -6.77
C VAL A 101 16.77 -0.95 -8.13
N VAL A 102 16.81 -2.13 -8.76
CA VAL A 102 16.16 -2.36 -10.07
C VAL A 102 14.65 -2.12 -10.00
N ARG A 103 13.99 -2.57 -8.92
CA ARG A 103 12.56 -2.36 -8.72
C ARG A 103 12.21 -0.89 -8.53
N HIS A 104 13.04 -0.13 -7.79
CA HIS A 104 12.87 1.32 -7.66
C HIS A 104 12.96 2.00 -9.03
N VAL A 105 13.99 1.69 -9.83
CA VAL A 105 14.11 2.24 -11.18
C VAL A 105 12.88 1.94 -12.02
N LEU A 106 12.44 0.68 -12.06
CA LEU A 106 11.26 0.30 -12.83
C LEU A 106 9.99 1.03 -12.36
N CYS A 107 9.77 1.11 -11.05
CA CYS A 107 8.57 1.76 -10.49
C CYS A 107 8.59 3.27 -10.68
N ASP A 108 9.68 3.93 -10.28
CA ASP A 108 9.74 5.38 -10.20
C ASP A 108 9.82 6.03 -11.59
N GLU A 109 10.55 5.41 -12.52
CA GLU A 109 10.78 5.95 -13.87
C GLU A 109 9.77 5.45 -14.91
N VAL A 110 9.16 4.29 -14.70
CA VAL A 110 8.29 3.68 -15.72
C VAL A 110 6.88 3.41 -15.23
N LEU A 111 6.70 2.52 -14.25
CA LEU A 111 5.35 2.05 -13.87
C LEU A 111 4.50 3.19 -13.33
N THR A 112 4.97 3.90 -12.31
CA THR A 112 4.20 5.00 -11.69
C THR A 112 3.84 6.09 -12.71
N PRO A 113 4.77 6.67 -13.50
CA PRO A 113 4.42 7.71 -14.47
C PRO A 113 3.47 7.23 -15.58
N ARG A 114 3.64 6.00 -16.07
CA ARG A 114 2.87 5.46 -17.21
C ARG A 114 1.49 4.96 -16.80
N LEU A 115 1.34 4.45 -15.58
CA LEU A 115 0.07 3.89 -15.10
C LEU A 115 -0.81 4.94 -14.40
N LYS A 116 -0.23 5.98 -13.82
CA LYS A 116 -0.94 7.05 -13.11
C LYS A 116 -2.09 7.70 -13.92
N PRO A 117 -1.97 7.99 -15.22
CA PRO A 117 -3.05 8.60 -16.00
C PRO A 117 -4.34 7.77 -16.09
N TYR A 118 -4.25 6.46 -15.83
CA TYR A 118 -5.41 5.56 -15.86
C TYR A 118 -6.14 5.47 -14.52
N LEU A 119 -5.56 6.04 -13.45
CA LEU A 119 -6.12 5.92 -12.11
C LEU A 119 -7.19 6.98 -11.87
N ILE A 120 -8.28 6.58 -11.24
CA ILE A 120 -9.29 7.53 -10.76
C ILE A 120 -8.71 8.44 -9.66
N HIS A 121 -9.25 9.65 -9.51
CA HIS A 121 -8.80 10.59 -8.48
C HIS A 121 -8.92 9.98 -7.07
N ASN A 122 -10.03 9.31 -6.76
CA ASN A 122 -10.32 8.70 -5.45
C ASN A 122 -9.67 7.32 -5.23
N ASN A 123 -8.63 6.97 -6.00
CA ASN A 123 -7.71 5.91 -5.67
C ASN A 123 -6.66 6.48 -4.71
N GLY A 124 -6.75 6.14 -3.41
CA GLY A 124 -6.03 6.80 -2.33
C GLY A 124 -4.77 6.10 -1.86
N ALA A 125 -4.42 4.93 -2.42
CA ALA A 125 -3.33 4.11 -1.91
C ALA A 125 -2.01 4.34 -2.66
N SER A 126 -0.89 4.24 -1.95
CA SER A 126 0.49 4.15 -2.48
C SER A 126 0.84 5.10 -3.63
N GLN A 127 0.33 6.33 -3.59
CA GLN A 127 0.64 7.39 -4.54
C GLN A 127 1.23 8.60 -3.81
N LYS A 128 2.19 9.28 -4.44
CA LYS A 128 2.79 10.50 -3.88
C LYS A 128 1.71 11.56 -3.62
N GLY A 129 1.66 12.09 -2.41
CA GLY A 129 0.64 13.04 -1.97
C GLY A 129 -0.72 12.43 -1.61
N LYS A 130 -0.88 11.11 -1.73
CA LYS A 130 -2.06 10.37 -1.30
C LYS A 130 -1.70 9.35 -0.20
N GLY A 131 -2.71 8.85 0.49
CA GLY A 131 -2.54 7.88 1.56
C GLY A 131 -3.85 7.73 2.34
N ILE A 132 -3.78 7.09 3.50
CA ILE A 132 -4.97 6.81 4.32
C ILE A 132 -5.73 8.08 4.75
N SER A 133 -5.02 9.21 4.97
CA SER A 133 -5.64 10.50 5.29
C SER A 133 -6.42 11.04 4.10
N PHE A 134 -5.83 11.04 2.91
CA PHE A 134 -6.48 11.42 1.67
C PHE A 134 -7.74 10.59 1.40
N ALA A 135 -7.66 9.26 1.52
CA ALA A 135 -8.80 8.38 1.31
C ALA A 135 -9.95 8.65 2.29
N ARG A 136 -9.62 8.88 3.57
CA ARG A 136 -10.60 9.24 4.61
C ARG A 136 -11.25 10.61 4.35
N GLU A 137 -10.47 11.62 3.99
CA GLU A 137 -10.97 12.96 3.70
C GLU A 137 -11.89 12.97 2.48
N ASN A 138 -11.57 12.22 1.43
CA ASN A 138 -12.46 12.09 0.28
C ASN A 138 -13.75 11.34 0.63
N PHE A 139 -13.67 10.29 1.44
CA PHE A 139 -14.84 9.60 1.94
C PHE A 139 -15.75 10.52 2.77
N GLU A 140 -15.15 11.34 3.65
CA GLU A 140 -15.88 12.33 4.46
C GLU A 140 -16.54 13.41 3.57
N LYS A 141 -15.84 13.86 2.52
CA LYS A 141 -16.40 14.78 1.51
C LYS A 141 -17.57 14.14 0.77
N ASP A 142 -17.46 12.88 0.37
CA ASP A 142 -18.52 12.17 -0.33
C ASP A 142 -19.76 11.98 0.55
N LEU A 143 -19.61 11.70 1.85
CA LEU A 143 -20.71 11.68 2.81
C LEU A 143 -21.38 13.05 2.94
N HIS A 144 -20.60 14.12 3.08
CA HIS A 144 -21.12 15.47 3.19
C HIS A 144 -21.80 15.93 1.90
N ASN A 145 -21.22 15.63 0.73
CA ASN A 145 -21.79 15.93 -0.58
C ASN A 145 -23.10 15.19 -0.82
N TYR A 146 -23.21 13.95 -0.32
CA TYR A 146 -24.50 13.24 -0.34
C TYR A 146 -25.58 14.06 0.38
N TRP A 147 -25.32 14.50 1.60
CA TRP A 147 -26.25 15.31 2.36
C TRP A 147 -26.56 16.66 1.70
N LEU A 148 -25.56 17.34 1.12
CA LEU A 148 -25.78 18.61 0.41
C LEU A 148 -26.73 18.44 -0.80
N GLU A 149 -26.66 17.33 -1.49
CA GLU A 149 -27.51 17.04 -2.66
C GLU A 149 -28.92 16.62 -2.25
N HIS A 150 -29.08 15.75 -1.22
CA HIS A 150 -30.36 15.13 -0.85
C HIS A 150 -31.01 15.76 0.37
N ARG A 151 -30.30 16.55 1.18
CA ARG A 151 -30.76 17.18 2.42
C ARG A 151 -31.32 16.20 3.46
N ASN A 152 -30.86 14.95 3.39
CA ASN A 152 -31.17 13.86 4.33
C ASN A 152 -29.98 12.89 4.45
N ASN A 153 -30.07 11.93 5.37
CA ASN A 153 -29.10 10.85 5.57
C ASN A 153 -29.69 9.46 5.33
N ASP A 154 -30.74 9.36 4.49
CA ASP A 154 -31.48 8.11 4.24
C ASP A 154 -30.78 7.16 3.27
N GLY A 155 -29.68 7.58 2.62
CA GLY A 155 -28.93 6.79 1.69
C GLY A 155 -28.16 5.63 2.31
N TYR A 156 -27.43 4.94 1.46
CA TYR A 156 -26.70 3.73 1.81
C TYR A 156 -25.25 3.81 1.37
N VAL A 157 -24.37 3.19 2.15
CA VAL A 157 -22.97 2.96 1.79
C VAL A 157 -22.71 1.48 1.67
N GLY A 158 -22.13 1.05 0.54
CA GLY A 158 -21.60 -0.28 0.31
C GLY A 158 -20.11 -0.30 0.55
N PHE A 159 -19.65 -1.34 1.21
CA PHE A 159 -18.22 -1.63 1.38
C PHE A 159 -17.93 -2.97 0.72
N VAL A 160 -16.85 -3.00 -0.08
CA VAL A 160 -16.38 -4.22 -0.75
C VAL A 160 -14.92 -4.44 -0.35
N ASP A 161 -14.58 -5.68 0.04
CA ASP A 161 -13.23 -6.13 0.38
C ASP A 161 -12.83 -7.24 -0.59
N LEU A 162 -11.66 -7.15 -1.20
CA LEU A 162 -11.12 -8.19 -2.07
C LEU A 162 -10.36 -9.21 -1.22
N SER A 163 -10.75 -10.48 -1.33
CA SER A 163 -10.20 -11.56 -0.51
C SER A 163 -8.81 -11.94 -1.00
N LYS A 164 -7.81 -11.96 -0.08
CA LYS A 164 -6.43 -12.35 -0.40
C LYS A 164 -5.96 -11.67 -1.69
N PHE A 165 -6.09 -10.35 -1.72
CA PHE A 165 -5.94 -9.52 -2.91
C PHE A 165 -4.63 -9.79 -3.64
N TYR A 166 -3.50 -9.69 -2.95
CA TYR A 166 -2.19 -9.91 -3.53
C TYR A 166 -1.97 -11.37 -3.94
N ASP A 167 -2.43 -12.34 -3.15
CA ASP A 167 -2.32 -13.77 -3.45
C ASP A 167 -3.04 -14.17 -4.74
N ASN A 168 -4.09 -13.43 -5.12
CA ASN A 168 -4.94 -13.77 -6.26
C ASN A 168 -4.64 -12.97 -7.54
N MET A 169 -3.63 -12.11 -7.54
CA MET A 169 -3.19 -11.40 -8.74
C MET A 169 -2.46 -12.36 -9.68
N GLN A 170 -3.08 -12.67 -10.82
CA GLN A 170 -2.54 -13.59 -11.83
C GLN A 170 -1.51 -12.87 -12.71
N HIS A 171 -0.31 -13.43 -12.86
CA HIS A 171 0.79 -12.83 -13.64
C HIS A 171 0.41 -12.60 -15.10
N ASP A 172 -0.29 -13.53 -15.74
CA ASP A 172 -0.69 -13.39 -17.14
C ASP A 172 -1.66 -12.22 -17.33
N LYS A 173 -2.61 -12.04 -16.41
CA LYS A 173 -3.54 -10.90 -16.42
C LYS A 173 -2.84 -9.57 -16.11
N ILE A 174 -1.84 -9.58 -15.24
CA ILE A 174 -0.99 -8.41 -14.99
C ILE A 174 -0.25 -8.03 -16.28
N ILE A 175 0.40 -9.01 -16.91
CA ILE A 175 1.15 -8.81 -18.15
C ILE A 175 0.24 -8.27 -19.25
N GLU A 176 -0.92 -8.88 -19.45
CA GLU A 176 -1.93 -8.43 -20.41
C GLU A 176 -2.41 -7.00 -20.15
N SER A 177 -2.59 -6.62 -18.89
CA SER A 177 -3.09 -5.30 -18.50
C SER A 177 -2.03 -4.20 -18.55
N VAL A 178 -0.78 -4.50 -18.16
CA VAL A 178 0.29 -3.52 -17.93
C VAL A 178 1.22 -3.39 -19.14
N CYS A 179 1.67 -4.50 -19.75
CA CYS A 179 2.66 -4.46 -20.83
C CYS A 179 2.27 -3.58 -22.03
N PRO A 180 1.00 -3.53 -22.48
CA PRO A 180 0.62 -2.63 -23.57
C PRO A 180 0.78 -1.13 -23.26
N LYS A 181 1.02 -0.75 -22.00
CA LYS A 181 1.12 0.64 -21.55
C LYS A 181 2.53 1.10 -21.24
N ILE A 182 3.48 0.18 -21.26
CA ILE A 182 4.89 0.42 -20.98
C ILE A 182 5.75 -0.03 -22.15
N PRO A 183 6.94 0.54 -22.35
CA PRO A 183 7.86 0.09 -23.39
C PRO A 183 8.33 -1.36 -23.18
N GLU A 184 8.68 -2.04 -24.28
CA GLU A 184 9.02 -3.48 -24.24
C GLU A 184 10.22 -3.80 -23.35
N ASP A 185 11.21 -2.90 -23.25
CA ASP A 185 12.35 -3.07 -22.34
C ASP A 185 11.89 -3.15 -20.87
N ALA A 186 10.98 -2.28 -20.49
CA ALA A 186 10.37 -2.30 -19.14
C ALA A 186 9.42 -3.49 -18.96
N ALA A 187 8.69 -3.88 -20.01
CA ALA A 187 7.82 -5.04 -19.99
C ALA A 187 8.62 -6.34 -19.80
N TRP A 188 9.78 -6.46 -20.47
CA TRP A 188 10.73 -7.55 -20.24
C TRP A 188 11.16 -7.61 -18.78
N LEU A 189 11.62 -6.46 -18.23
CA LEU A 189 12.09 -6.39 -16.85
C LEU A 189 10.97 -6.71 -15.84
N MET A 190 9.75 -6.24 -16.08
CA MET A 190 8.60 -6.57 -15.26
C MET A 190 8.29 -8.06 -15.25
N ARG A 191 8.33 -8.72 -16.42
CA ARG A 191 8.15 -10.18 -16.53
C ARG A 191 9.25 -10.94 -15.76
N GLU A 192 10.49 -10.45 -15.79
CA GLU A 192 11.58 -11.05 -15.03
C GLU A 192 11.38 -10.91 -13.51
N ILE A 193 10.93 -9.73 -13.06
CA ILE A 193 10.64 -9.48 -11.64
C ILE A 193 9.46 -10.34 -11.14
N LEU A 194 8.41 -10.52 -11.97
CA LEU A 194 7.27 -11.34 -11.58
C LEU A 194 7.62 -12.80 -11.27
N LYS A 195 8.70 -13.33 -11.85
CA LYS A 195 9.13 -14.71 -11.59
C LYS A 195 9.50 -14.97 -10.13
N ILE A 196 9.93 -13.95 -9.38
CA ILE A 196 10.29 -14.13 -7.97
C ILE A 196 9.07 -14.43 -7.10
N PHE A 197 7.88 -14.05 -7.55
CA PHE A 197 6.63 -14.26 -6.83
C PHE A 197 5.98 -15.60 -7.18
N GLU A 198 6.55 -16.33 -8.15
CA GLU A 198 6.07 -17.64 -8.54
C GLU A 198 6.32 -18.67 -7.42
N VAL A 199 5.32 -19.49 -7.12
CA VAL A 199 5.41 -20.55 -6.11
C VAL A 199 5.63 -21.87 -6.80
N ASP A 200 6.67 -22.63 -6.39
CA ASP A 200 6.92 -23.98 -6.92
C ASP A 200 5.81 -24.94 -6.48
N VAL A 201 5.07 -25.42 -7.45
CA VAL A 201 3.95 -26.35 -7.32
C VAL A 201 4.17 -27.61 -8.18
N SER A 202 5.42 -28.04 -8.32
CA SER A 202 5.83 -29.18 -9.16
C SER A 202 5.11 -30.48 -8.83
N TYR A 203 4.57 -30.61 -7.63
CA TYR A 203 3.82 -31.78 -7.15
C TYR A 203 2.34 -31.77 -7.61
N MET A 204 1.81 -30.64 -8.11
CA MET A 204 0.43 -30.56 -8.54
C MET A 204 0.20 -31.26 -9.88
N THR A 205 -0.92 -31.96 -9.97
CA THR A 205 -1.48 -32.41 -11.24
C THR A 205 -1.98 -31.24 -12.08
N ASP A 206 -2.26 -31.46 -13.35
CA ASP A 206 -2.81 -30.42 -14.23
C ASP A 206 -4.19 -29.93 -13.76
N GLU A 207 -5.02 -30.85 -13.24
CA GLU A 207 -6.35 -30.53 -12.69
C GLU A 207 -6.24 -29.66 -11.41
N GLU A 208 -5.36 -30.04 -10.48
CA GLU A 208 -5.12 -29.27 -9.26
C GLU A 208 -4.57 -27.86 -9.58
N TYR A 209 -3.64 -27.75 -10.53
CA TYR A 209 -3.12 -26.47 -11.00
C TYR A 209 -4.23 -25.60 -11.58
N ALA A 210 -5.03 -26.14 -12.50
CA ALA A 210 -6.14 -25.42 -13.11
C ALA A 210 -7.17 -24.98 -12.08
N ASN A 211 -7.49 -25.82 -11.10
CA ASN A 211 -8.37 -25.48 -10.00
C ASN A 211 -7.78 -24.34 -9.12
N CYS A 212 -6.48 -24.40 -8.78
CA CYS A 212 -5.82 -23.32 -8.04
C CYS A 212 -5.80 -22.00 -8.83
N MET A 213 -5.66 -22.03 -10.15
CA MET A 213 -5.76 -20.82 -10.98
C MET A 213 -7.19 -20.25 -11.00
N ALA A 214 -8.23 -21.10 -10.99
CA ALA A 214 -9.63 -20.70 -11.05
C ALA A 214 -10.21 -20.30 -9.69
N THR A 215 -9.66 -20.79 -8.57
CA THR A 215 -10.18 -20.57 -7.22
C THR A 215 -9.26 -19.65 -6.39
N LYS A 216 -9.73 -19.34 -5.18
CA LYS A 216 -8.97 -18.51 -4.24
C LYS A 216 -7.67 -19.20 -3.81
N PHE A 217 -6.54 -18.56 -4.07
CA PHE A 217 -5.21 -19.03 -3.71
C PHE A 217 -4.78 -18.55 -2.32
N ASP A 218 -3.98 -19.34 -1.63
CA ASP A 218 -3.38 -19.04 -0.34
C ASP A 218 -1.89 -19.38 -0.38
N SER A 219 -1.06 -18.39 -0.70
CA SER A 219 0.38 -18.58 -0.85
C SER A 219 1.05 -19.11 0.43
N ILE A 220 0.59 -18.66 1.61
CA ILE A 220 1.13 -19.10 2.91
C ILE A 220 0.94 -20.59 3.09
N LYS A 221 -0.27 -21.09 2.81
CA LYS A 221 -0.59 -22.51 2.93
C LYS A 221 0.40 -23.37 2.12
N TYR A 222 0.66 -22.98 0.88
CA TYR A 222 1.57 -23.73 0.00
C TYR A 222 3.04 -23.59 0.40
N HIS A 223 3.45 -22.49 1.00
CA HIS A 223 4.81 -22.35 1.53
C HIS A 223 5.06 -23.13 2.82
N MET A 224 4.02 -23.27 3.68
CA MET A 224 4.14 -23.89 5.00
C MET A 224 3.88 -25.38 5.03
N GLU A 225 2.89 -25.84 4.25
CA GLU A 225 2.40 -27.22 4.36
C GLU A 225 3.09 -28.20 3.40
N ILE A 226 3.85 -27.66 2.41
CA ILE A 226 4.44 -28.52 1.37
C ILE A 226 5.91 -28.76 1.62
N LEU A 227 6.25 -30.04 1.70
CA LEU A 227 7.62 -30.52 1.89
C LEU A 227 8.54 -29.97 0.81
N GLU A 228 9.72 -29.52 1.21
CA GLU A 228 10.73 -28.93 0.32
C GLU A 228 11.17 -29.93 -0.78
N GLU A 229 11.19 -31.21 -0.47
CA GLU A 229 11.49 -32.31 -1.40
C GLU A 229 10.55 -32.40 -2.62
N LEU A 230 9.32 -31.90 -2.49
CA LEU A 230 8.33 -31.86 -3.56
C LEU A 230 8.50 -30.65 -4.50
N ARG A 231 9.37 -29.72 -4.15
CA ARG A 231 9.68 -28.51 -4.92
C ARG A 231 10.84 -28.79 -5.87
N THR A 232 10.54 -29.29 -7.05
CA THR A 232 11.55 -29.74 -8.02
C THR A 232 11.84 -28.72 -9.12
N GLY A 233 11.23 -27.51 -9.10
CA GLY A 233 11.43 -26.46 -10.10
C GLY A 233 10.81 -26.75 -11.46
N LYS A 234 9.91 -27.74 -11.57
CA LYS A 234 9.31 -28.16 -12.86
C LYS A 234 8.03 -27.40 -13.21
N ARG A 235 7.31 -26.92 -12.20
CA ARG A 235 6.04 -26.18 -12.38
C ARG A 235 5.92 -25.07 -11.35
N PHE A 236 5.58 -23.87 -11.83
CA PHE A 236 5.40 -22.69 -10.99
C PHE A 236 3.97 -22.16 -11.09
N MET A 237 3.38 -21.81 -9.94
CA MET A 237 2.11 -21.11 -9.89
C MET A 237 2.34 -19.63 -10.23
N ARG A 238 1.79 -19.19 -11.36
CA ARG A 238 1.89 -17.81 -11.85
C ARG A 238 0.76 -16.94 -11.30
N LYS A 239 0.64 -16.94 -9.98
CA LYS A 239 -0.39 -16.28 -9.21
C LYS A 239 0.18 -15.90 -7.85
N SER A 240 -0.09 -14.72 -7.39
CA SER A 240 0.45 -14.04 -6.22
C SER A 240 1.51 -13.00 -6.58
N VAL A 241 1.48 -11.90 -5.85
CA VAL A 241 2.54 -10.90 -5.75
C VAL A 241 2.77 -10.57 -4.29
N ASP A 242 3.97 -10.16 -3.95
CA ASP A 242 4.37 -9.99 -2.55
C ASP A 242 3.77 -8.76 -1.86
N ILE A 243 3.55 -8.90 -0.57
CA ILE A 243 3.21 -7.77 0.28
C ILE A 243 4.51 -7.08 0.72
N GLY A 244 4.62 -5.77 0.44
CA GLY A 244 5.76 -4.94 0.87
C GLY A 244 6.80 -4.67 -0.21
N ASP A 245 6.66 -5.28 -1.39
CA ASP A 245 7.44 -4.93 -2.57
C ASP A 245 6.85 -3.70 -3.29
N GLN A 246 7.72 -2.85 -3.85
CA GLN A 246 7.25 -1.63 -4.53
C GLN A 246 6.50 -1.95 -5.83
N VAL A 247 6.98 -2.92 -6.62
CA VAL A 247 6.31 -3.34 -7.85
C VAL A 247 4.91 -3.88 -7.53
N SER A 248 4.79 -4.70 -6.49
CA SER A 248 3.50 -5.22 -6.02
C SER A 248 2.55 -4.11 -5.59
N GLN A 249 3.07 -3.04 -4.95
CA GLN A 249 2.24 -1.89 -4.58
C GLN A 249 1.72 -1.13 -5.80
N ASP A 250 2.57 -0.84 -6.79
CA ASP A 250 2.16 -0.17 -8.03
C ASP A 250 1.16 -1.02 -8.82
N LEU A 251 1.40 -2.33 -8.91
CA LEU A 251 0.46 -3.27 -9.51
C LEU A 251 -0.86 -3.31 -8.73
N GLY A 252 -0.83 -3.35 -7.40
CA GLY A 252 -2.04 -3.33 -6.55
C GLY A 252 -2.87 -2.05 -6.70
N VAL A 253 -2.21 -0.92 -6.95
CA VAL A 253 -2.90 0.36 -7.24
C VAL A 253 -3.55 0.33 -8.62
N TYR A 254 -2.85 -0.21 -9.62
CA TYR A 254 -3.26 -0.14 -11.02
C TYR A 254 -4.17 -1.29 -11.46
N PHE A 255 -3.86 -2.53 -11.11
CA PHE A 255 -4.51 -3.73 -11.63
C PHE A 255 -6.04 -3.74 -11.49
N PRO A 256 -6.66 -3.26 -10.38
CA PRO A 256 -8.11 -3.18 -10.25
C PRO A 256 -8.76 -2.00 -11.00
N THR A 257 -8.05 -1.26 -11.85
CA THR A 257 -8.61 -0.12 -12.63
C THR A 257 -9.88 -0.49 -13.41
N PRO A 258 -10.06 -1.69 -13.98
CA PRO A 258 -11.34 -2.07 -14.60
C PRO A 258 -12.54 -2.00 -13.65
N ILE A 259 -12.35 -2.32 -12.37
CA ILE A 259 -13.37 -2.18 -11.32
C ILE A 259 -13.71 -0.69 -11.11
N ASP A 260 -12.67 0.16 -11.01
CA ASP A 260 -12.84 1.60 -10.85
C ASP A 260 -13.59 2.22 -12.06
N ASN A 261 -13.21 1.83 -13.28
CA ASN A 261 -13.82 2.27 -14.51
C ASN A 261 -15.28 1.81 -14.62
N TYR A 262 -15.58 0.57 -14.25
CA TYR A 262 -16.96 0.08 -14.18
C TYR A 262 -17.80 0.97 -13.26
N ALA A 263 -17.36 1.19 -12.03
CA ALA A 263 -18.10 2.00 -11.06
C ALA A 263 -18.24 3.47 -11.52
N LYS A 264 -17.15 4.10 -11.96
CA LYS A 264 -17.14 5.54 -12.28
C LYS A 264 -17.70 5.88 -13.64
N ILE A 265 -17.39 5.08 -14.66
CA ILE A 265 -17.73 5.37 -16.05
C ILE A 265 -19.01 4.64 -16.47
N VAL A 266 -19.06 3.30 -16.27
CA VAL A 266 -20.21 2.52 -16.76
C VAL A 266 -21.45 2.75 -15.88
N ARG A 267 -21.26 2.78 -14.54
CA ARG A 267 -22.37 2.98 -13.57
C ARG A 267 -22.58 4.46 -13.19
N GLY A 268 -21.64 5.35 -13.53
CA GLY A 268 -21.76 6.77 -13.23
C GLY A 268 -21.76 7.07 -11.71
N CYS A 269 -21.18 6.21 -10.87
CA CYS A 269 -21.16 6.40 -9.43
C CYS A 269 -20.45 7.70 -9.06
N LYS A 270 -21.19 8.70 -8.61
CA LYS A 270 -20.63 10.00 -8.19
C LYS A 270 -19.68 9.82 -7.01
N ARG A 271 -20.07 9.02 -6.02
CA ARG A 271 -19.41 8.80 -4.73
C ARG A 271 -18.88 7.38 -4.65
N TYR A 272 -17.65 7.23 -5.09
CA TYR A 272 -16.91 5.96 -5.16
C TYR A 272 -15.45 6.23 -4.85
N GLY A 273 -14.80 5.36 -4.09
CA GLY A 273 -13.37 5.41 -3.89
C GLY A 273 -12.79 4.06 -3.52
N ARG A 274 -11.51 3.90 -3.76
CA ARG A 274 -10.75 2.68 -3.48
C ARG A 274 -9.45 2.98 -2.74
N TYR A 275 -9.14 2.14 -1.77
CA TYR A 275 -7.86 2.10 -1.08
C TYR A 275 -7.35 0.65 -1.09
N MET A 276 -6.52 0.30 -2.08
CA MET A 276 -6.10 -1.07 -2.38
C MET A 276 -7.30 -1.99 -2.61
N ASP A 277 -7.52 -2.93 -1.67
CA ASP A 277 -8.61 -3.90 -1.63
C ASP A 277 -9.91 -3.37 -1.00
N ASP A 278 -9.84 -2.24 -0.28
CA ASP A 278 -11.00 -1.61 0.37
C ASP A 278 -11.71 -0.63 -0.59
N ILE A 279 -12.94 -0.92 -0.97
CA ILE A 279 -13.77 -0.09 -1.87
C ILE A 279 -15.01 0.41 -1.11
N TYR A 280 -15.44 1.65 -1.37
CA TYR A 280 -16.73 2.16 -0.94
C TYR A 280 -17.54 2.73 -2.10
N ILE A 281 -18.87 2.64 -1.97
CA ILE A 281 -19.87 3.20 -2.89
C ILE A 281 -20.99 3.84 -2.04
N ILE A 282 -21.40 5.05 -2.35
CA ILE A 282 -22.55 5.71 -1.70
C ILE A 282 -23.63 5.92 -2.75
N GLY A 283 -24.85 5.48 -2.46
CA GLY A 283 -26.03 5.60 -3.30
C GLY A 283 -27.31 5.90 -2.50
N GLU A 284 -28.38 6.15 -3.21
CA GLU A 284 -29.67 6.54 -2.62
C GLU A 284 -30.43 5.33 -2.06
N THR A 285 -30.40 4.21 -2.77
CA THR A 285 -31.13 3.00 -2.38
C THR A 285 -30.19 1.83 -2.14
N LYS A 286 -30.63 0.89 -1.32
CA LYS A 286 -29.89 -0.33 -1.04
C LYS A 286 -29.74 -1.19 -2.30
N GLU A 287 -30.77 -1.19 -3.15
CA GLU A 287 -30.83 -1.93 -4.40
C GLU A 287 -29.85 -1.38 -5.44
N GLU A 288 -29.74 -0.06 -5.55
CA GLU A 288 -28.73 0.60 -6.38
C GLU A 288 -27.33 0.19 -5.96
N VAL A 289 -26.99 0.36 -4.67
CA VAL A 289 -25.67 0.00 -4.14
C VAL A 289 -25.38 -1.49 -4.35
N ARG A 290 -26.36 -2.37 -4.14
CA ARG A 290 -26.21 -3.82 -4.37
C ARG A 290 -25.92 -4.12 -5.83
N SER A 291 -26.68 -3.53 -6.76
CA SER A 291 -26.47 -3.70 -8.21
C SER A 291 -25.06 -3.28 -8.65
N VAL A 292 -24.50 -2.23 -8.04
CA VAL A 292 -23.11 -1.81 -8.31
C VAL A 292 -22.13 -2.84 -7.74
N ILE A 293 -22.34 -3.35 -6.54
CA ILE A 293 -21.52 -4.39 -5.91
C ILE A 293 -21.52 -5.67 -6.75
N ASP A 294 -22.67 -6.10 -7.24
CA ASP A 294 -22.79 -7.29 -8.10
C ASP A 294 -22.00 -7.12 -9.41
N GLY A 295 -22.02 -5.93 -9.97
CA GLY A 295 -21.20 -5.64 -11.14
C GLY A 295 -19.71 -5.55 -10.84
N ILE A 296 -19.32 -5.00 -9.68
CA ILE A 296 -17.93 -5.02 -9.21
C ILE A 296 -17.44 -6.47 -9.03
N SER A 297 -18.31 -7.37 -8.50
CA SER A 297 -17.99 -8.79 -8.41
C SER A 297 -17.62 -9.39 -9.76
N LYS A 298 -18.45 -9.13 -10.79
CA LYS A 298 -18.17 -9.62 -12.15
C LYS A 298 -16.85 -9.05 -12.72
N GLN A 299 -16.53 -7.80 -12.45
CA GLN A 299 -15.26 -7.22 -12.89
C GLN A 299 -14.08 -7.84 -12.12
N ALA A 300 -14.24 -8.11 -10.81
CA ALA A 300 -13.25 -8.80 -10.02
C ALA A 300 -12.99 -10.22 -10.54
N ASP A 301 -14.05 -10.99 -10.84
CA ASP A 301 -13.96 -12.34 -11.41
C ASP A 301 -13.22 -12.35 -12.75
N ASN A 302 -13.48 -11.36 -13.62
CA ASN A 302 -12.74 -11.19 -14.89
C ASN A 302 -11.23 -10.97 -14.66
N LEU A 303 -10.85 -10.34 -13.56
CA LEU A 303 -9.45 -10.14 -13.15
C LEU A 303 -8.87 -11.34 -12.37
N GLY A 304 -9.67 -12.36 -12.07
CA GLY A 304 -9.29 -13.49 -11.21
C GLY A 304 -9.18 -13.09 -9.73
N LEU A 305 -9.84 -11.99 -9.34
CA LEU A 305 -9.93 -11.52 -7.95
C LEU A 305 -11.27 -11.99 -7.35
N PHE A 306 -11.33 -12.10 -6.03
CA PHE A 306 -12.50 -12.64 -5.33
C PHE A 306 -12.99 -11.64 -4.29
N ILE A 307 -14.29 -11.38 -4.28
CA ILE A 307 -14.92 -10.58 -3.23
C ILE A 307 -14.96 -11.38 -1.92
N ASN A 308 -14.71 -10.72 -0.81
CA ASN A 308 -14.89 -11.25 0.53
C ASN A 308 -16.32 -11.02 1.00
N GLU A 309 -17.21 -11.98 0.77
CA GLU A 309 -18.62 -11.87 1.13
C GLU A 309 -18.89 -11.55 2.60
N ARG A 310 -18.03 -12.06 3.53
CA ARG A 310 -18.18 -11.83 4.98
C ARG A 310 -17.90 -10.39 5.38
N LYS A 311 -17.08 -9.67 4.63
CA LYS A 311 -16.71 -8.28 4.90
C LYS A 311 -17.45 -7.30 3.99
N THR A 312 -17.91 -7.74 2.84
CA THR A 312 -18.73 -6.94 1.93
C THR A 312 -20.12 -6.78 2.51
N HIS A 313 -20.53 -5.54 2.72
CA HIS A 313 -21.81 -5.24 3.35
C HIS A 313 -22.32 -3.86 2.95
N ILE A 314 -23.62 -3.64 3.15
CA ILE A 314 -24.30 -2.37 2.93
C ILE A 314 -24.85 -1.88 4.26
N ALA A 315 -24.61 -0.61 4.59
CA ALA A 315 -25.11 0.05 5.79
C ALA A 315 -25.89 1.33 5.42
N LYS A 316 -26.83 1.75 6.26
CA LYS A 316 -27.47 3.07 6.14
C LYS A 316 -26.46 4.16 6.52
N LEU A 317 -26.56 5.33 5.87
CA LEU A 317 -25.71 6.47 6.22
C LEU A 317 -25.99 7.02 7.63
N SER A 318 -27.20 6.84 8.12
CA SER A 318 -27.63 7.17 9.50
C SER A 318 -27.03 6.23 10.54
N ASP A 319 -26.66 5.01 10.17
CA ASP A 319 -26.06 4.05 11.09
C ASP A 319 -24.56 4.36 11.31
N THR A 320 -23.98 3.68 12.30
CA THR A 320 -22.53 3.74 12.49
C THR A 320 -21.83 2.62 11.72
N PHE A 321 -21.08 2.98 10.70
CA PHE A 321 -20.28 2.06 9.89
C PHE A 321 -18.78 2.33 10.03
N ARG A 322 -17.95 1.48 9.44
CA ARG A 322 -16.50 1.57 9.56
C ARG A 322 -15.82 1.58 8.20
N TYR A 323 -14.93 2.57 8.00
CA TYR A 323 -14.05 2.64 6.84
C TYR A 323 -12.61 2.97 7.28
N LEU A 324 -11.63 2.26 6.75
CA LEU A 324 -10.19 2.45 7.04
C LEU A 324 -9.90 2.68 8.53
N GLN A 325 -10.45 1.80 9.39
CA GLN A 325 -10.27 1.76 10.84
C GLN A 325 -10.97 2.87 11.66
N ILE A 326 -11.67 3.80 11.02
CA ILE A 326 -12.47 4.84 11.67
C ILE A 326 -13.95 4.50 11.58
N ARG A 327 -14.71 4.85 12.61
CA ARG A 327 -16.17 4.77 12.65
C ARG A 327 -16.75 6.09 12.21
N TYR A 328 -17.72 6.03 11.32
CA TYR A 328 -18.43 7.17 10.77
C TYR A 328 -19.93 7.06 11.00
N THR A 329 -20.60 8.20 11.09
CA THR A 329 -22.04 8.34 11.07
C THR A 329 -22.36 9.67 10.39
N LEU A 330 -23.28 9.68 9.43
CA LEU A 330 -23.82 10.90 8.86
C LEU A 330 -25.09 11.28 9.63
N THR A 331 -25.10 12.46 10.25
CA THR A 331 -26.28 12.95 10.98
C THR A 331 -27.32 13.52 10.01
N ASP A 332 -28.56 13.66 10.48
CA ASP A 332 -29.66 14.36 9.80
C ASP A 332 -29.34 15.82 9.44
N THR A 333 -28.45 16.46 10.22
CA THR A 333 -27.95 17.83 9.96
C THR A 333 -26.77 17.90 9.00
N GLY A 334 -26.34 16.80 8.40
CA GLY A 334 -25.21 16.72 7.45
C GLY A 334 -23.83 16.70 8.11
N ARG A 335 -23.76 16.61 9.43
CA ARG A 335 -22.49 16.50 10.15
C ARG A 335 -21.96 15.08 10.04
N VAL A 336 -20.70 14.92 9.61
CA VAL A 336 -19.99 13.63 9.61
C VAL A 336 -19.31 13.44 10.97
N ILE A 337 -19.84 12.53 11.79
CA ILE A 337 -19.25 12.13 13.07
C ILE A 337 -18.15 11.10 12.78
N ARG A 338 -16.98 11.32 13.36
CA ARG A 338 -15.78 10.46 13.23
C ARG A 338 -15.33 10.00 14.60
N ARG A 339 -15.14 8.70 14.78
CA ARG A 339 -14.67 8.14 16.05
C ARG A 339 -13.69 6.99 15.83
N ILE A 340 -12.64 6.95 16.63
CA ILE A 340 -11.74 5.80 16.67
C ILE A 340 -12.50 4.54 17.10
N ALA A 341 -12.20 3.41 16.48
CA ALA A 341 -12.77 2.14 16.90
C ALA A 341 -12.20 1.75 18.29
N GLN A 342 -13.08 1.36 19.21
CA GLN A 342 -12.71 1.02 20.60
C GLN A 342 -11.60 -0.04 20.67
N LYS A 343 -11.61 -1.01 19.76
CA LYS A 343 -10.58 -2.02 19.66
C LYS A 343 -9.16 -1.45 19.40
N ASN A 344 -9.05 -0.29 18.75
CA ASN A 344 -7.75 0.35 18.51
C ASN A 344 -7.20 0.95 19.81
N ILE A 345 -8.05 1.56 20.64
CA ILE A 345 -7.68 2.05 21.97
C ILE A 345 -7.27 0.88 22.88
N THR A 346 -8.06 -0.20 22.89
CA THR A 346 -7.77 -1.39 23.71
C THR A 346 -6.42 -2.03 23.30
N ARG A 347 -6.15 -2.06 21.98
CA ARG A 347 -4.86 -2.58 21.48
C ARG A 347 -3.69 -1.73 21.94
N GLU A 348 -3.81 -0.41 21.84
CA GLU A 348 -2.73 0.49 22.26
C GLU A 348 -2.49 0.42 23.77
N ARG A 349 -3.56 0.29 24.58
CA ARG A 349 -3.41 0.03 26.01
C ARG A 349 -2.64 -1.26 26.32
N ARG A 350 -2.91 -2.33 25.57
CA ARG A 350 -2.16 -3.60 25.71
C ARG A 350 -0.71 -3.44 25.26
N LYS A 351 -0.48 -2.68 24.18
CA LYS A 351 0.84 -2.40 23.64
C LYS A 351 1.70 -1.61 24.63
N LEU A 352 1.15 -0.57 25.27
CA LEU A 352 1.85 0.18 26.33
C LEU A 352 2.26 -0.73 27.51
N LYS A 353 1.37 -1.62 27.95
CA LYS A 353 1.71 -2.59 29.02
C LYS A 353 2.81 -3.56 28.58
N ALA A 354 2.80 -4.02 27.33
CA ALA A 354 3.87 -4.84 26.78
C ALA A 354 5.19 -4.07 26.67
N TYR A 355 5.15 -2.81 26.30
CA TYR A 355 6.33 -1.95 26.27
C TYR A 355 6.95 -1.76 27.65
N ARG A 356 6.13 -1.61 28.71
CA ARG A 356 6.66 -1.55 30.09
C ARG A 356 7.50 -2.79 30.38
N HIS A 357 6.99 -3.98 30.08
CA HIS A 357 7.75 -5.21 30.26
C HIS A 357 9.07 -5.22 29.44
N LEU A 358 9.04 -4.71 28.17
CA LEU A 358 10.26 -4.64 27.36
C LEU A 358 11.30 -3.66 27.94
N VAL A 359 10.86 -2.58 28.57
CA VAL A 359 11.73 -1.64 29.29
C VAL A 359 12.31 -2.31 30.53
N ASP A 360 11.50 -3.03 31.31
CA ASP A 360 11.95 -3.73 32.53
C ASP A 360 13.05 -4.75 32.24
N ILE A 361 13.01 -5.43 31.08
CA ILE A 361 14.04 -6.40 30.67
C ILE A 361 15.16 -5.79 29.80
N GLY A 362 15.24 -4.44 29.69
CA GLY A 362 16.28 -3.73 28.96
C GLY A 362 16.27 -3.86 27.43
N ARG A 363 15.15 -4.32 26.84
CA ARG A 363 14.99 -4.45 25.38
C ARG A 363 14.41 -3.20 24.68
N MET A 364 13.98 -2.21 25.45
CA MET A 364 13.43 -0.96 24.95
C MET A 364 13.76 0.15 25.96
N THR A 365 13.91 1.41 25.50
CA THR A 365 14.10 2.57 26.38
C THR A 365 12.79 3.33 26.56
N ASP A 366 12.68 4.13 27.63
CA ASP A 366 11.52 4.98 27.88
C ASP A 366 11.33 6.02 26.76
N GLU A 367 12.42 6.56 26.19
CA GLU A 367 12.39 7.49 25.07
C GLU A 367 11.76 6.86 23.82
N ASN A 368 12.12 5.60 23.52
CA ASN A 368 11.54 4.86 22.39
C ASN A 368 10.03 4.64 22.60
N VAL A 369 9.60 4.35 23.82
CA VAL A 369 8.17 4.22 24.14
C VAL A 369 7.45 5.55 24.00
N GLU A 370 8.04 6.64 24.51
CA GLU A 370 7.47 7.99 24.37
C GLU A 370 7.29 8.36 22.90
N GLU A 371 8.28 8.14 22.06
CA GLU A 371 8.22 8.41 20.63
C GLU A 371 7.10 7.62 19.94
N CYS A 372 7.01 6.31 20.22
CA CYS A 372 5.94 5.46 19.71
C CYS A 372 4.56 5.94 20.14
N PHE A 373 4.37 6.29 21.40
CA PHE A 373 3.09 6.75 21.94
C PHE A 373 2.70 8.14 21.39
N ARG A 374 3.66 9.07 21.31
CA ARG A 374 3.46 10.39 20.70
C ARG A 374 3.03 10.28 19.25
N SER A 375 3.69 9.44 18.48
CA SER A 375 3.34 9.17 17.09
C SER A 375 1.91 8.63 16.97
N TRP A 376 1.56 7.61 17.77
CA TRP A 376 0.22 7.03 17.76
C TRP A 376 -0.86 8.05 18.17
N LEU A 377 -0.67 8.76 19.28
CA LEU A 377 -1.65 9.72 19.77
C LEU A 377 -1.79 10.92 18.85
N GLY A 378 -0.68 11.41 18.27
CA GLY A 378 -0.67 12.46 17.25
C GLY A 378 -1.55 12.12 16.05
N MET A 379 -1.48 10.89 15.56
CA MET A 379 -2.32 10.42 14.45
C MET A 379 -3.79 10.21 14.83
N GLN A 380 -4.08 9.73 16.05
CA GLN A 380 -5.43 9.30 16.45
C GLN A 380 -6.25 10.37 17.14
N GLN A 381 -5.63 11.42 17.70
CA GLN A 381 -6.32 12.44 18.52
C GLN A 381 -7.53 13.09 17.83
N LYS A 382 -7.47 13.27 16.50
CA LYS A 382 -8.56 13.89 15.72
C LYS A 382 -9.84 13.04 15.68
N TYR A 383 -9.76 11.77 16.06
CA TYR A 383 -10.86 10.81 16.13
C TYR A 383 -11.23 10.42 17.56
N MET A 384 -10.55 10.96 18.56
CA MET A 384 -10.73 10.67 19.98
C MET A 384 -11.45 11.79 20.70
N SER A 385 -12.25 11.45 21.72
CA SER A 385 -12.77 12.43 22.67
C SER A 385 -11.66 12.87 23.63
N ASN A 386 -11.83 14.05 24.27
CA ASN A 386 -10.89 14.53 25.28
C ASN A 386 -10.71 13.53 26.42
N ILE A 387 -11.80 12.90 26.88
CA ILE A 387 -11.77 11.86 27.92
C ILE A 387 -10.91 10.65 27.49
N GLN A 388 -11.05 10.21 26.26
CA GLN A 388 -10.22 9.12 25.74
C GLN A 388 -8.73 9.48 25.68
N ILE A 389 -8.41 10.70 25.25
CA ILE A 389 -7.03 11.21 25.24
C ILE A 389 -6.47 11.28 26.66
N ILE A 390 -7.21 11.89 27.60
CA ILE A 390 -6.83 12.00 29.01
C ILE A 390 -6.55 10.62 29.62
N ASN A 391 -7.46 9.66 29.39
CA ASN A 391 -7.30 8.30 29.92
C ASN A 391 -6.07 7.58 29.34
N MET A 392 -5.70 7.86 28.09
CA MET A 392 -4.49 7.28 27.50
C MET A 392 -3.21 7.92 28.05
N ILE A 393 -3.22 9.25 28.27
CA ILE A 393 -2.11 9.98 28.88
C ILE A 393 -1.93 9.55 30.35
N LYS A 394 -3.02 9.39 31.11
CA LYS A 394 -2.96 8.88 32.49
C LYS A 394 -2.32 7.48 32.54
N LEU A 395 -2.77 6.57 31.69
CA LEU A 395 -2.20 5.22 31.61
C LEU A 395 -0.69 5.26 31.27
N TYR A 396 -0.26 6.14 30.35
CA TYR A 396 1.15 6.31 30.04
C TYR A 396 1.94 6.76 31.26
N LYS A 397 1.46 7.80 31.97
CA LYS A 397 2.09 8.32 33.21
C LYS A 397 2.15 7.25 34.31
N GLU A 398 1.10 6.46 34.50
CA GLU A 398 1.07 5.35 35.46
C GLU A 398 2.14 4.30 35.16
N LEU A 399 2.38 3.99 33.90
CA LEU A 399 3.32 2.96 33.49
C LEU A 399 4.78 3.42 33.43
N PHE A 400 5.05 4.66 33.04
CA PHE A 400 6.41 5.15 32.72
C PHE A 400 6.86 6.35 33.57
N GLY A 401 5.98 6.96 34.37
CA GLY A 401 6.33 8.02 35.32
C GLY A 401 6.70 9.39 34.74
N GLY A 402 6.87 9.49 33.42
CA GLY A 402 7.33 10.70 32.73
C GLY A 402 6.19 11.65 32.29
N GLU A 403 6.51 12.94 32.14
CA GLU A 403 5.63 13.89 31.46
C GLU A 403 5.90 13.90 29.96
N ILE A 404 4.82 13.76 29.17
CA ILE A 404 4.93 13.82 27.69
C ILE A 404 4.95 15.28 27.25
N THR A 405 5.99 15.66 26.52
CA THR A 405 6.11 17.02 25.93
C THR A 405 5.64 17.02 24.48
N TRP A 406 4.82 18.01 24.11
CA TRP A 406 4.28 18.17 22.74
C TRP A 406 4.90 19.39 22.06
N LYS A 407 5.68 19.19 21.03
CA LYS A 407 6.43 20.28 20.36
C LYS A 407 5.53 21.31 19.65
N THR A 408 4.32 20.93 19.19
CA THR A 408 3.51 21.79 18.29
C THR A 408 2.00 21.65 18.41
N ASN A 409 1.46 20.92 19.39
CA ASN A 409 0.02 20.63 19.43
C ASN A 409 -0.64 21.22 20.66
N SER A 410 -1.30 22.36 20.50
CA SER A 410 -2.01 23.07 21.57
C SER A 410 -3.07 22.22 22.28
N ARG A 411 -3.83 21.36 21.55
CA ARG A 411 -4.85 20.48 22.16
C ARG A 411 -4.24 19.43 23.08
N LEU A 412 -3.21 18.72 22.61
CA LEU A 412 -2.56 17.68 23.41
C LEU A 412 -1.80 18.27 24.59
N SER A 413 -1.11 19.39 24.41
CA SER A 413 -0.46 20.12 25.50
C SER A 413 -1.44 20.55 26.60
N TYR A 414 -2.59 21.11 26.19
CA TYR A 414 -3.65 21.51 27.13
C TYR A 414 -4.21 20.31 27.92
N LEU A 415 -4.52 19.20 27.23
CA LEU A 415 -5.06 18.00 27.89
C LEU A 415 -4.02 17.30 28.79
N THR A 416 -2.73 17.37 28.45
CA THR A 416 -1.64 16.85 29.30
C THR A 416 -1.51 17.68 30.59
N ALA A 417 -1.59 19.00 30.49
CA ALA A 417 -1.57 19.88 31.65
C ALA A 417 -2.80 19.68 32.58
N GLN A 418 -3.97 19.34 32.02
CA GLN A 418 -5.12 18.93 32.82
C GLN A 418 -4.89 17.65 33.64
N CYS A 419 -4.19 16.67 33.04
CA CYS A 419 -3.85 15.41 33.75
C CYS A 419 -2.93 15.63 34.94
N SER A 420 -2.02 16.62 34.87
CA SER A 420 -1.08 16.92 35.98
C SER A 420 -1.78 17.62 37.15
N LYS A 421 -2.87 18.40 36.91
CA LYS A 421 -3.64 19.09 37.95
C LYS A 421 -4.63 18.20 38.72
N THR A 422 -4.98 17.03 38.19
CA THR A 422 -5.93 16.07 38.81
C THR A 422 -5.24 14.95 39.58
N SER A 423 -3.92 14.95 39.65
CA SER A 423 -3.09 13.97 40.36
C SER A 423 -2.38 14.53 41.59
N GLY A 424 -2.78 15.77 42.03
CA GLY A 424 -2.33 16.43 43.25
C GLY A 424 -3.39 16.44 44.32
#